data_a303ab12468146a1cf93194a1a19c85f
#
_entry.id   a303ab12468146a1cf93194a1a19c85f
#
_cell.length_a   1.000
_cell.length_b   1.000
_cell.length_c   1.000
_cell.angle_alpha   90.00
_cell.angle_beta   90.00
_cell.angle_gamma   90.00
#
_symmetry.space_group_name_H-M   'P 1'
#
loop_
_entity.id
_entity.type
_entity.pdbx_description
1 polymer ?
#
loop_
_entity_poly.entity_id
_entity_poly.type
_entity_poly.pdbx_seq_one_letter_code
_entity_poly.pdbx_strand_id
1 'polypeptide(L)'
;MSDQAGIPVQQPAGAQQIQVPIDATEMENVYANYFRVTPTLDEVLLDLGMHAQLMGPTGPEPVHLSHRLIMNFVTAKKLAEVLRLVISRHEQAFGVVEVDPNRRLRPNQRPAQG
;
A
#
# COMPACT_ATOMS: atom_id res chain seq x y z
N MET A 1 8.72 19.17 -3.46
CA MET A 1 8.52 18.48 -3.32
C MET A 1 8.92 17.71 -3.03
N SER A 2 8.95 17.48 -2.81
CA SER A 2 9.33 16.78 -2.69
C SER A 2 9.13 15.85 -2.53
N ASP A 3 8.72 15.55 -2.49
CA ASP A 3 8.36 14.61 -2.27
C ASP A 3 9.01 13.71 -2.56
N GLN A 4 9.46 13.64 -2.91
CA GLN A 4 10.02 12.81 -3.08
C GLN A 4 10.98 12.64 -2.24
N ALA A 5 10.92 12.97 -1.29
CA ALA A 5 11.76 12.55 -0.29
C ALA A 5 11.89 11.15 -0.43
N GLY A 6 11.15 10.65 -1.26
CA GLY A 6 11.15 9.28 -1.40
C GLY A 6 12.45 8.72 -1.85
N ILE A 7 12.55 7.47 -1.85
CA ILE A 7 13.70 6.76 -2.32
C ILE A 7 13.63 6.70 -3.82
N PRO A 8 14.67 7.09 -4.52
CA PRO A 8 14.64 7.10 -5.98
C PRO A 8 14.90 5.71 -6.54
N VAL A 9 14.02 4.79 -6.29
CA VAL A 9 14.21 3.42 -6.77
C VAL A 9 13.16 3.06 -7.78
N GLN A 10 12.91 3.94 -8.71
CA GLN A 10 11.86 3.71 -9.67
C GLN A 10 12.28 2.81 -10.80
N GLN A 11 13.56 2.68 -11.04
CA GLN A 11 14.04 1.88 -12.13
C GLN A 11 14.91 0.77 -11.61
N PRO A 12 14.81 -0.42 -12.20
CA PRO A 12 15.69 -1.50 -11.81
C PRO A 12 17.14 -1.15 -12.12
N ALA A 13 18.02 -1.75 -11.36
CA ALA A 13 19.43 -1.63 -11.65
C ALA A 13 19.70 -2.20 -13.04
N GLY A 14 20.53 -1.51 -13.79
CA GLY A 14 20.88 -1.95 -15.13
C GLY A 14 19.96 -1.40 -16.20
N ALA A 15 18.85 -0.78 -15.83
CA ALA A 15 18.00 -0.16 -16.82
C ALA A 15 18.69 1.06 -17.40
N GLN A 16 18.25 1.43 -18.59
CA GLN A 16 18.77 2.63 -19.20
C GLN A 16 18.48 3.84 -18.35
N GLN A 17 19.41 4.74 -18.29
CA GLN A 17 19.31 5.92 -17.45
C GLN A 17 18.63 7.05 -18.19
N ILE A 18 17.43 6.83 -18.66
CA ILE A 18 16.67 7.87 -19.31
C ILE A 18 15.94 8.66 -18.24
N GLN A 19 16.17 9.96 -18.22
CA GLN A 19 15.50 10.84 -17.29
C GLN A 19 14.13 11.17 -17.84
N VAL A 20 13.11 10.64 -17.19
CA VAL A 20 11.73 10.88 -17.59
C VAL A 20 11.18 12.02 -16.74
N PRO A 21 10.80 13.15 -17.37
CA PRO A 21 10.21 14.23 -16.60
C PRO A 21 8.88 13.78 -16.00
N ILE A 22 8.61 14.25 -14.79
CA ILE A 22 7.38 13.91 -14.10
C ILE A 22 6.60 15.17 -13.85
N ASP A 23 5.34 15.18 -14.32
CA ASP A 23 4.43 16.29 -14.10
C ASP A 23 3.41 15.85 -13.06
N ALA A 24 3.51 16.43 -11.88
CA ALA A 24 2.62 16.10 -10.77
C ALA A 24 1.68 17.24 -10.41
N THR A 25 1.46 18.17 -11.33
CA THR A 25 0.68 19.36 -11.01
C THR A 25 -0.78 19.07 -10.72
N GLU A 26 -1.32 18.00 -11.30
CA GLU A 26 -2.72 17.65 -11.09
C GLU A 26 -2.89 16.39 -10.26
N MET A 27 -1.85 16.03 -9.54
CA MET A 27 -1.89 14.83 -8.74
C MET A 27 -2.80 14.99 -7.54
N GLU A 28 -3.61 13.98 -7.27
CA GLU A 28 -4.51 13.97 -6.13
C GLU A 28 -4.02 12.98 -5.09
N ASN A 29 -4.26 13.30 -3.83
CA ASN A 29 -3.89 12.44 -2.73
C ASN A 29 -5.06 11.57 -2.35
N VAL A 30 -4.79 10.30 -2.13
CA VAL A 30 -5.79 9.34 -1.66
C VAL A 30 -5.23 8.62 -0.47
N TYR A 31 -5.97 8.63 0.63
CA TYR A 31 -5.64 7.81 1.78
C TYR A 31 -6.44 6.52 1.73
N ALA A 32 -5.79 5.42 2.00
CA ALA A 32 -6.48 4.14 2.04
C ALA A 32 -5.85 3.28 3.13
N ASN A 33 -6.70 2.58 3.87
CA ASN A 33 -6.23 1.59 4.82
C ASN A 33 -6.79 0.20 4.51
N TYR A 34 -7.42 0.05 3.36
CA TYR A 34 -7.95 -1.24 2.91
C TYR A 34 -7.74 -1.36 1.42
N PHE A 35 -7.51 -2.57 0.96
CA PHE A 35 -7.34 -2.82 -0.45
C PHE A 35 -7.91 -4.18 -0.84
N ARG A 36 -8.22 -4.30 -2.11
CA ARG A 36 -8.61 -5.57 -2.71
C ARG A 36 -7.92 -5.68 -4.05
N VAL A 37 -7.36 -6.84 -4.35
CA VAL A 37 -6.65 -7.06 -5.61
C VAL A 37 -7.39 -8.14 -6.40
N THR A 38 -7.71 -7.82 -7.64
CA THR A 38 -8.38 -8.76 -8.53
C THR A 38 -7.61 -8.84 -9.84
N PRO A 39 -7.16 -10.03 -10.24
CA PRO A 39 -6.49 -10.15 -11.53
C PRO A 39 -7.49 -10.40 -12.66
N THR A 40 -7.17 -9.88 -13.82
CA THR A 40 -7.79 -10.32 -15.05
C THR A 40 -6.70 -11.01 -15.87
N LEU A 41 -7.03 -11.35 -17.12
CA LEU A 41 -6.04 -11.97 -17.97
C LEU A 41 -4.84 -11.06 -18.20
N ASP A 42 -5.09 -9.79 -18.39
CA ASP A 42 -4.04 -8.85 -18.78
C ASP A 42 -3.71 -7.80 -17.73
N GLU A 43 -4.53 -7.67 -16.70
CA GLU A 43 -4.43 -6.51 -15.82
C GLU A 43 -4.63 -6.90 -14.37
N VAL A 44 -4.15 -6.03 -13.49
CA VAL A 44 -4.39 -6.10 -12.07
C VAL A 44 -5.30 -4.94 -11.69
N LEU A 45 -6.40 -5.26 -11.02
CA LEU A 45 -7.30 -4.25 -10.49
C LEU A 45 -7.00 -4.10 -9.01
N LEU A 46 -6.56 -2.90 -8.61
CA LEU A 46 -6.25 -2.60 -7.23
C LEU A 46 -7.30 -1.62 -6.72
N ASP A 47 -8.18 -2.11 -5.87
CA ASP A 47 -9.25 -1.29 -5.29
C ASP A 47 -8.81 -0.81 -3.92
N LEU A 48 -9.00 0.48 -3.68
CA LEU A 48 -8.56 1.12 -2.46
C LEU A 48 -9.74 1.72 -1.74
N GLY A 49 -9.70 1.69 -0.42
CA GLY A 49 -10.77 2.26 0.36
C GLY A 49 -10.44 2.39 1.82
N MET A 50 -11.47 2.62 2.59
CA MET A 50 -11.34 2.84 4.01
C MET A 50 -12.20 1.86 4.77
N HIS A 51 -11.63 1.30 5.81
CA HIS A 51 -12.34 0.44 6.74
C HIS A 51 -12.20 1.03 8.12
N ALA A 52 -13.33 1.43 8.71
CA ALA A 52 -13.31 2.07 10.02
C ALA A 52 -13.28 1.07 11.16
N GLN A 53 -13.51 -0.21 10.85
CA GLN A 53 -13.51 -1.28 11.84
C GLN A 53 -14.58 -1.09 12.91
N LEU A 54 -15.70 -0.53 12.51
CA LEU A 54 -16.81 -0.31 13.42
C LEU A 54 -17.83 -1.42 13.28
N MET A 55 -18.62 -1.61 14.33
CA MET A 55 -19.72 -2.57 14.31
C MET A 55 -21.02 -1.82 14.18
N GLY A 56 -21.81 -2.17 13.17
CA GLY A 56 -23.13 -1.62 13.03
C GLY A 56 -24.20 -2.49 13.69
N PRO A 57 -25.45 -2.09 13.56
CA PRO A 57 -26.54 -2.83 14.21
C PRO A 57 -26.68 -4.26 13.74
N THR A 58 -26.33 -4.52 12.49
CA THR A 58 -26.47 -5.84 11.90
C THR A 58 -25.13 -6.51 11.67
N GLY A 59 -24.04 -5.97 12.23
CA GLY A 59 -22.74 -6.56 12.08
C GLY A 59 -21.68 -5.52 11.74
N PRO A 60 -20.55 -5.95 11.20
CA PRO A 60 -19.47 -5.02 10.87
C PRO A 60 -19.90 -4.02 9.81
N GLU A 61 -19.39 -2.80 9.92
CA GLU A 61 -19.59 -1.80 8.90
C GLU A 61 -18.94 -2.25 7.60
N PRO A 62 -19.57 -2.01 6.48
CA PRO A 62 -18.96 -2.38 5.21
C PRO A 62 -17.73 -1.52 4.92
N VAL A 63 -16.81 -2.10 4.17
CA VAL A 63 -15.68 -1.36 3.65
C VAL A 63 -16.13 -0.56 2.44
N HIS A 64 -15.75 0.71 2.41
CA HIS A 64 -16.09 1.56 1.27
C HIS A 64 -14.89 1.67 0.36
N LEU A 65 -14.98 1.04 -0.81
CA LEU A 65 -13.95 1.13 -1.83
C LEU A 65 -14.25 2.33 -2.70
N SER A 66 -13.30 3.23 -2.79
CA SER A 66 -13.53 4.52 -3.45
C SER A 66 -12.75 4.69 -4.74
N HIS A 67 -11.66 3.97 -4.91
CA HIS A 67 -10.79 4.16 -6.07
C HIS A 67 -10.33 2.82 -6.60
N ARG A 68 -10.23 2.73 -7.90
CA ARG A 68 -9.69 1.55 -8.55
C ARG A 68 -8.54 1.97 -9.45
N LEU A 69 -7.40 1.37 -9.22
CA LEU A 69 -6.25 1.52 -10.09
C LEU A 69 -6.15 0.28 -10.98
N ILE A 70 -6.02 0.51 -12.26
CA ILE A 70 -5.90 -0.58 -13.22
C ILE A 70 -4.51 -0.49 -13.82
N MET A 71 -3.77 -1.58 -13.73
CA MET A 71 -2.41 -1.59 -14.24
C MET A 71 -2.12 -2.93 -14.90
N ASN A 72 -1.22 -2.92 -15.85
CA ASN A 72 -0.78 -4.16 -16.44
C ASN A 72 0.14 -4.89 -15.48
N PHE A 73 0.44 -6.17 -15.78
CA PHE A 73 1.23 -6.97 -14.86
C PHE A 73 2.67 -6.51 -14.76
N VAL A 74 3.21 -5.90 -15.81
CA VAL A 74 4.58 -5.38 -15.72
C VAL A 74 4.64 -4.25 -14.70
N THR A 75 3.71 -3.30 -14.78
CA THR A 75 3.65 -2.21 -13.82
C THR A 75 3.42 -2.74 -12.41
N ALA A 76 2.51 -3.69 -12.28
CA ALA A 76 2.20 -4.26 -10.96
C ALA A 76 3.42 -4.93 -10.34
N LYS A 77 4.18 -5.67 -11.15
CA LYS A 77 5.36 -6.33 -10.61
C LYS A 77 6.42 -5.33 -10.19
N LYS A 78 6.62 -4.29 -11.00
CA LYS A 78 7.58 -3.25 -10.63
C LYS A 78 7.16 -2.56 -9.35
N LEU A 79 5.87 -2.26 -9.22
CA LEU A 79 5.37 -1.61 -8.01
C LEU A 79 5.60 -2.50 -6.79
N ALA A 80 5.31 -3.78 -6.91
CA ALA A 80 5.48 -4.71 -5.79
C ALA A 80 6.93 -4.76 -5.34
N GLU A 81 7.86 -4.76 -6.28
CA GLU A 81 9.28 -4.82 -5.96
C GLU A 81 9.73 -3.55 -5.26
N VAL A 82 9.27 -2.39 -5.71
CA VAL A 82 9.65 -1.13 -5.10
C VAL A 82 9.04 -1.00 -3.71
N LEU A 83 7.77 -1.40 -3.56
CA LEU A 83 7.14 -1.35 -2.25
C LEU A 83 7.87 -2.23 -1.25
N ARG A 84 8.27 -3.42 -1.66
CA ARG A 84 8.99 -4.30 -0.75
C ARG A 84 10.30 -3.66 -0.30
N LEU A 85 11.00 -3.01 -1.22
CA LEU A 85 12.25 -2.36 -0.88
C LEU A 85 12.04 -1.19 0.08
N VAL A 86 11.03 -0.38 -0.19
CA VAL A 86 10.73 0.77 0.67
C VAL A 86 10.38 0.31 2.08
N ILE A 87 9.55 -0.73 2.18
CA ILE A 87 9.16 -1.25 3.48
C ILE A 87 10.38 -1.82 4.21
N SER A 88 11.22 -2.55 3.49
CA SER A 88 12.42 -3.12 4.09
C SER A 88 13.33 -2.04 4.67
N ARG A 89 13.53 -0.96 3.94
CA ARG A 89 14.36 0.13 4.43
C ARG A 89 13.74 0.81 5.65
N HIS A 90 12.44 0.96 5.63
CA HIS A 90 11.74 1.52 6.79
C HIS A 90 11.94 0.63 8.01
N GLU A 91 11.80 -0.67 7.83
CA GLU A 91 11.94 -1.61 8.95
C GLU A 91 13.35 -1.66 9.48
N GLN A 92 14.34 -1.47 8.62
CA GLN A 92 15.74 -1.41 9.09
C GLN A 92 15.99 -0.19 9.98
N ALA A 93 15.31 0.90 9.68
CA ALA A 93 15.53 2.13 10.44
C ALA A 93 14.65 2.20 11.70
N PHE A 94 13.45 1.67 11.64
CA PHE A 94 12.46 1.89 12.70
C PHE A 94 11.93 0.61 13.31
N GLY A 95 12.33 -0.54 12.81
CA GLY A 95 11.82 -1.80 13.32
C GLY A 95 10.68 -2.35 12.49
N VAL A 96 10.33 -3.58 12.76
CA VAL A 96 9.34 -4.31 11.98
C VAL A 96 7.98 -3.62 12.03
N VAL A 97 7.35 -3.50 10.87
CA VAL A 97 5.98 -3.02 10.79
C VAL A 97 5.07 -4.21 11.10
N GLU A 98 4.41 -4.15 12.25
CA GLU A 98 3.57 -5.27 12.67
C GLU A 98 2.20 -5.14 12.01
N VAL A 99 1.82 -6.16 11.25
CA VAL A 99 0.54 -6.14 10.54
C VAL A 99 -0.56 -6.84 11.32
N ASP A 100 -0.21 -7.60 12.36
CA ASP A 100 -1.20 -8.31 13.17
C ASP A 100 -1.69 -7.38 14.28
N PRO A 101 -2.98 -7.00 14.29
CA PRO A 101 -3.47 -6.08 15.31
C PRO A 101 -3.25 -6.57 16.72
N ASN A 102 -3.32 -7.87 16.95
CA ASN A 102 -3.14 -8.41 18.30
C ASN A 102 -1.72 -8.22 18.80
N ARG A 103 -0.75 -8.23 17.89
CA ARG A 103 0.64 -8.03 18.28
C ARG A 103 0.99 -6.58 18.45
N ARG A 104 0.16 -5.68 17.92
CA ARG A 104 0.40 -4.26 18.08
C ARG A 104 -0.06 -3.74 19.43
N LEU A 105 -0.92 -4.49 20.10
CA LEU A 105 -1.39 -4.11 21.42
C LEU A 105 -0.33 -4.45 22.44
N ARG A 106 -0.32 -3.69 23.53
CA ARG A 106 0.52 -4.02 24.67
C ARG A 106 0.04 -5.34 25.26
N PRO A 107 0.93 -6.11 25.88
CA PRO A 107 0.53 -7.42 26.39
C PRO A 107 -0.68 -7.39 27.30
N ASN A 108 -0.82 -6.36 28.16
CA ASN A 108 -1.94 -6.28 29.07
C ASN A 108 -3.24 -5.83 28.40
N GLN A 109 -3.21 -5.48 27.14
CA GLN A 109 -4.38 -5.06 26.37
C GLN A 109 -4.77 -6.05 25.31
N ARG A 110 -4.01 -7.14 25.15
CA ARG A 110 -4.34 -8.14 24.14
C ARG A 110 -5.53 -8.95 24.59
N PRO A 111 -6.37 -9.36 23.63
CA PRO A 111 -7.46 -10.27 23.97
C PRO A 111 -6.91 -11.56 24.55
N ALA A 112 -7.73 -12.20 25.40
CA ALA A 112 -7.34 -13.48 25.96
C ALA A 112 -7.19 -14.48 24.81
N GLN A 113 -6.16 -15.29 24.92
CA GLN A 113 -5.91 -16.32 23.94
C GLN A 113 -6.58 -17.59 24.41
N GLY A 114 -7.46 -18.10 23.58
CA GLY A 114 -8.12 -19.34 23.94
C GLY A 114 -7.21 -20.53 23.76
#